data_65513b22824c06d89bd4fc7985104b07
#
_entry.id   65513b22824c06d89bd4fc7985104b07
#
_cell.length_a   1.000
_cell.length_b   1.000
_cell.length_c   1.000
_cell.angle_alpha   90.00
_cell.angle_beta   90.00
_cell.angle_gamma   90.00
#
_symmetry.space_group_name_H-M   'P 1'
#
loop_
_entity.id
_entity.type
_entity.pdbx_description
1 polymer ?
#
loop_
_entity_poly.entity_id
_entity_poly.type
_entity_poly.pdbx_seq_one_letter_code
_entity_poly.pdbx_strand_id
1 'polypeptide(L)'
;MSTNLTTLDSLTKNVYLPGLPNWVNLRRPLYGRLEKVTKKQRFRGRKFIFAAQDGLPQGGGGIAESETLPTAGHTSVVNMELAMKYHYYVARLSAQVMDAASSDVGAFADAVKTELNGIRNQLEEDLAVNGLFGDGSGAIAEVASYSSATLTLKTQPVVGQNGSRNLRKNMYVQSWAGKSGGTVQADHRLISAIPSTSTATVPTSAGFVANDYVFRSVGAGVDPRNKVVMGLRGIVDDGGVVDSFQNLSRTTNPSLKCNVLGNSGTLRAWTPDLMDEAAMESALNGGGKSPSAIYSPIEIQRRAAAYLRTDRTYDMSIKTLDGGYKGVTWTTPDKQIPWFWDRYCIPNRVDFVCEEDLFLAIQQDVGFADNDGRMWRYTDRKDEVEAWLRTWRNLGARACNNHTSLRDISHTL
;
A
#
# COMPACT_ATOMS: atom_id res chain seq x y z
N MET A 1 42.77 47.58 9.41
CA MET A 1 41.82 46.50 9.58
C MET A 1 42.00 45.54 8.41
N SER A 2 42.29 44.29 8.67
CA SER A 2 42.41 43.28 7.62
C SER A 2 41.02 42.86 7.10
N THR A 3 40.84 42.88 5.81
CA THR A 3 39.63 42.36 5.14
C THR A 3 39.57 40.84 5.36
N ASN A 4 38.51 40.35 5.93
CA ASN A 4 38.32 38.91 6.15
C ASN A 4 37.11 38.38 5.33
N LEU A 5 36.94 37.05 5.27
CA LEU A 5 35.88 36.41 4.51
C LEU A 5 34.47 36.90 4.85
N THR A 6 34.24 37.29 6.11
CA THR A 6 32.93 37.81 6.57
C THR A 6 32.61 39.20 6.01
N THR A 7 33.63 40.04 5.76
CA THR A 7 33.44 41.39 5.17
C THR A 7 33.26 41.34 3.64
N LEU A 8 33.65 40.25 3.00
CA LEU A 8 33.52 40.00 1.55
C LEU A 8 32.45 38.98 1.17
N ASP A 9 31.61 38.60 2.12
CA ASP A 9 30.60 37.53 1.92
C ASP A 9 29.66 37.83 0.75
N SER A 10 29.34 39.10 0.52
CA SER A 10 28.54 39.53 -0.63
C SER A 10 29.24 39.44 -1.99
N LEU A 11 30.59 39.32 -1.98
CA LEU A 11 31.41 39.19 -3.18
C LEU A 11 31.93 37.77 -3.41
N THR A 12 31.80 36.88 -2.41
CA THR A 12 32.20 35.48 -2.55
C THR A 12 31.08 34.66 -3.14
N LYS A 13 31.33 34.08 -4.32
CA LYS A 13 30.40 33.19 -4.97
C LYS A 13 30.36 31.86 -4.21
N ASN A 14 29.20 31.52 -3.60
CA ASN A 14 28.98 30.19 -3.04
C ASN A 14 28.86 29.17 -4.18
N VAL A 15 29.79 28.24 -4.26
CA VAL A 15 29.74 27.15 -5.24
C VAL A 15 28.86 26.04 -4.68
N TYR A 16 27.71 25.86 -5.26
CA TYR A 16 26.83 24.72 -4.93
C TYR A 16 27.25 23.50 -5.74
N LEU A 17 27.39 22.36 -5.06
CA LEU A 17 27.64 21.08 -5.74
C LEU A 17 26.49 20.74 -6.68
N PRO A 18 26.76 20.36 -7.92
CA PRO A 18 25.71 19.93 -8.84
C PRO A 18 25.05 18.64 -8.33
N GLY A 19 23.75 18.67 -8.16
CA GLY A 19 22.93 17.56 -7.72
C GLY A 19 22.39 17.71 -6.31
N LEU A 20 21.09 17.58 -6.15
CA LEU A 20 20.41 17.52 -4.84
C LEU A 20 20.47 16.09 -4.33
N PRO A 21 21.09 15.82 -3.16
CA PRO A 21 21.01 14.51 -2.55
C PRO A 21 19.55 14.20 -2.20
N ASN A 22 19.03 13.12 -2.70
CA ASN A 22 17.67 12.67 -2.39
C ASN A 22 17.67 12.01 -1.02
N TRP A 23 17.29 12.74 0.02
CA TRP A 23 17.11 12.20 1.37
C TRP A 23 15.84 11.38 1.52
N VAL A 24 14.92 11.49 0.55
CA VAL A 24 13.70 10.67 0.48
C VAL A 24 13.99 9.45 -0.39
N ASN A 25 14.94 8.61 0.04
CA ASN A 25 15.29 7.38 -0.67
C ASN A 25 14.25 6.29 -0.36
N LEU A 26 13.14 6.33 -1.09
CA LEU A 26 12.04 5.38 -0.96
C LEU A 26 12.26 4.22 -1.93
N ARG A 27 12.99 3.20 -1.49
CA ARG A 27 13.01 1.92 -2.21
C ARG A 27 11.66 1.23 -2.01
N ARG A 28 11.01 0.85 -3.09
CA ARG A 28 9.68 0.22 -3.13
C ARG A 28 9.72 -1.10 -3.88
N PRO A 29 10.54 -2.07 -3.43
CA PRO A 29 10.78 -3.28 -4.19
C PRO A 29 9.52 -4.14 -4.34
N LEU A 30 8.69 -4.24 -3.29
CA LEU A 30 7.55 -5.14 -3.28
C LEU A 30 6.39 -4.66 -4.13
N TYR A 31 6.04 -3.38 -4.07
CA TYR A 31 4.98 -2.87 -4.94
C TYR A 31 5.35 -3.00 -6.42
N GLY A 32 6.62 -2.72 -6.76
CA GLY A 32 7.12 -2.91 -8.12
C GLY A 32 7.10 -4.38 -8.57
N ARG A 33 7.34 -5.33 -7.65
CA ARG A 33 7.16 -6.76 -7.92
C ARG A 33 5.69 -7.10 -8.11
N LEU A 34 4.84 -6.69 -7.20
CA LEU A 34 3.39 -6.93 -7.28
C LEU A 34 2.84 -6.43 -8.63
N GLU A 35 3.26 -5.26 -9.07
CA GLU A 35 2.86 -4.71 -10.36
C GLU A 35 3.37 -5.52 -11.57
N LYS A 36 4.55 -6.16 -11.45
CA LYS A 36 5.13 -6.99 -12.52
C LYS A 36 4.48 -8.37 -12.61
N VAL A 37 4.27 -9.02 -11.46
CA VAL A 37 3.80 -10.41 -11.38
C VAL A 37 2.29 -10.49 -11.54
N THR A 38 1.56 -9.50 -11.03
CA THR A 38 0.10 -9.45 -11.13
C THR A 38 -0.37 -9.33 -12.57
N LYS A 39 -1.38 -10.11 -12.95
CA LYS A 39 -1.97 -10.06 -14.30
C LYS A 39 -2.60 -8.70 -14.55
N LYS A 40 -2.11 -7.98 -15.56
CA LYS A 40 -2.64 -6.68 -15.96
C LYS A 40 -3.86 -6.87 -16.86
N GLN A 41 -5.01 -6.36 -16.42
CA GLN A 41 -6.25 -6.35 -17.20
C GLN A 41 -6.51 -4.92 -17.68
N ARG A 42 -6.32 -4.69 -18.97
CA ARG A 42 -6.64 -3.41 -19.61
C ARG A 42 -8.07 -3.43 -20.10
N PHE A 43 -8.84 -2.42 -19.74
CA PHE A 43 -10.23 -2.28 -20.20
C PHE A 43 -10.63 -0.80 -20.34
N ARG A 44 -11.75 -0.59 -21.01
CA ARG A 44 -12.39 0.72 -21.11
C ARG A 44 -13.77 0.62 -20.50
N GLY A 45 -14.06 1.44 -19.49
CA GLY A 45 -15.34 1.42 -18.80
C GLY A 45 -15.23 1.90 -17.35
N ARG A 46 -16.36 2.12 -16.71
CA ARG A 46 -16.43 2.63 -15.33
C ARG A 46 -16.07 1.59 -14.27
N LYS A 47 -16.42 0.32 -14.52
CA LYS A 47 -16.21 -0.80 -13.61
C LYS A 47 -15.68 -1.99 -14.38
N PHE A 48 -14.85 -2.79 -13.73
CA PHE A 48 -14.43 -4.10 -14.22
C PHE A 48 -15.32 -5.15 -13.57
N ILE A 49 -16.08 -5.89 -14.39
CA ILE A 49 -17.04 -6.91 -13.91
C ILE A 49 -16.56 -8.27 -14.43
N PHE A 50 -16.57 -9.25 -13.56
CA PHE A 50 -16.31 -10.65 -13.92
C PHE A 50 -17.18 -11.58 -13.10
N ALA A 51 -17.54 -12.72 -13.69
CA ALA A 51 -18.31 -13.75 -13.04
C ALA A 51 -17.39 -14.69 -12.23
N ALA A 52 -17.78 -15.03 -11.02
CA ALA A 52 -17.16 -16.05 -10.20
C ALA A 52 -18.17 -17.15 -9.86
N GLN A 53 -17.72 -18.38 -9.90
CA GLN A 53 -18.53 -19.51 -9.48
C GLN A 53 -18.50 -19.60 -7.95
N ASP A 54 -19.67 -19.54 -7.32
CA ASP A 54 -19.83 -19.59 -5.87
C ASP A 54 -20.31 -20.98 -5.38
N GLY A 55 -20.89 -21.78 -6.24
CA GLY A 55 -21.37 -23.12 -5.89
C GLY A 55 -21.37 -24.09 -7.03
N LEU A 56 -21.20 -25.38 -6.69
CA LEU A 56 -21.30 -26.48 -7.63
C LEU A 56 -22.78 -26.97 -7.76
N PRO A 57 -23.20 -27.47 -8.92
CA PRO A 57 -24.51 -28.05 -9.05
C PRO A 57 -24.59 -29.32 -8.22
N GLN A 58 -25.70 -29.50 -7.52
CA GLN A 58 -26.00 -30.71 -6.80
C GLN A 58 -27.03 -31.51 -7.64
N GLY A 59 -26.57 -32.42 -8.41
CA GLY A 59 -27.44 -33.20 -9.33
C GLY A 59 -26.88 -34.57 -9.65
N GLY A 60 -25.96 -35.06 -8.82
CA GLY A 60 -25.35 -36.38 -8.96
C GLY A 60 -25.27 -37.12 -7.64
N GLY A 61 -25.32 -38.46 -7.68
CA GLY A 61 -25.19 -39.34 -6.52
C GLY A 61 -25.23 -40.81 -6.94
N GLY A 62 -24.78 -41.69 -6.05
CA GLY A 62 -24.99 -43.13 -6.22
C GLY A 62 -26.48 -43.45 -6.06
N ILE A 63 -27.03 -44.24 -6.97
CA ILE A 63 -28.40 -44.72 -6.92
C ILE A 63 -28.40 -46.24 -6.96
N ALA A 64 -29.40 -46.88 -6.37
CA ALA A 64 -29.60 -48.31 -6.51
C ALA A 64 -30.25 -48.67 -7.85
N GLU A 65 -30.25 -49.95 -8.18
CA GLU A 65 -30.87 -50.42 -9.38
C GLU A 65 -32.39 -50.11 -9.37
N SER A 66 -32.87 -49.48 -10.44
CA SER A 66 -34.30 -49.08 -10.63
C SER A 66 -34.77 -47.92 -9.74
N GLU A 67 -33.89 -47.15 -9.08
CA GLU A 67 -34.27 -45.91 -8.38
C GLU A 67 -34.44 -44.71 -9.31
N THR A 68 -35.16 -43.71 -8.82
CA THR A 68 -35.34 -42.43 -9.55
C THR A 68 -34.03 -41.68 -9.68
N LEU A 69 -33.72 -41.20 -10.88
CA LEU A 69 -32.53 -40.40 -11.14
C LEU A 69 -32.50 -39.10 -10.29
N PRO A 70 -31.31 -38.65 -9.86
CA PRO A 70 -31.17 -37.41 -9.12
C PRO A 70 -31.76 -36.22 -9.87
N THR A 71 -32.33 -35.27 -9.13
CA THR A 71 -32.84 -34.02 -9.71
C THR A 71 -31.66 -33.13 -10.14
N ALA A 72 -31.73 -32.58 -11.34
CA ALA A 72 -30.70 -31.70 -11.85
C ALA A 72 -30.59 -30.43 -11.01
N GLY A 73 -29.38 -30.10 -10.55
CA GLY A 73 -29.05 -28.84 -9.95
C GLY A 73 -28.44 -27.87 -10.96
N HIS A 74 -28.22 -26.65 -10.56
CA HIS A 74 -27.52 -25.63 -11.37
C HIS A 74 -26.35 -25.00 -10.61
N THR A 75 -25.35 -24.57 -11.36
CA THR A 75 -24.18 -23.88 -10.81
C THR A 75 -24.57 -22.47 -10.33
N SER A 76 -24.18 -22.10 -9.12
CA SER A 76 -24.31 -20.72 -8.62
C SER A 76 -23.17 -19.86 -9.14
N VAL A 77 -23.52 -18.71 -9.71
CA VAL A 77 -22.56 -17.74 -10.24
C VAL A 77 -22.88 -16.36 -9.69
N VAL A 78 -21.87 -15.66 -9.19
CA VAL A 78 -21.97 -14.29 -8.68
C VAL A 78 -21.12 -13.33 -9.51
N ASN A 79 -21.59 -12.10 -9.67
CA ASN A 79 -20.84 -11.05 -10.36
C ASN A 79 -20.02 -10.23 -9.37
N MET A 80 -18.71 -10.21 -9.57
CA MET A 80 -17.77 -9.39 -8.83
C MET A 80 -17.49 -8.11 -9.60
N GLU A 81 -17.56 -6.96 -8.92
CA GLU A 81 -17.34 -5.65 -9.54
C GLU A 81 -16.16 -4.94 -8.89
N LEU A 82 -15.18 -4.55 -9.68
CA LEU A 82 -14.06 -3.73 -9.24
C LEU A 82 -14.21 -2.31 -9.78
N ALA A 83 -14.48 -1.35 -8.88
CA ALA A 83 -14.54 0.06 -9.23
C ALA A 83 -13.14 0.62 -9.45
N MET A 84 -12.98 1.49 -10.45
CA MET A 84 -11.70 2.15 -10.72
C MET A 84 -11.41 3.24 -9.70
N LYS A 85 -10.12 3.45 -9.42
CA LYS A 85 -9.60 4.51 -8.57
C LYS A 85 -8.73 5.45 -9.40
N TYR A 86 -8.98 6.74 -9.23
CA TYR A 86 -8.40 7.80 -10.05
C TYR A 86 -7.39 8.57 -9.21
N HIS A 87 -6.11 8.50 -9.59
CA HIS A 87 -5.03 9.21 -8.91
C HIS A 87 -4.51 10.33 -9.80
N TYR A 88 -4.47 11.54 -9.24
CA TYR A 88 -3.95 12.74 -9.89
C TYR A 88 -2.92 13.42 -8.98
N TYR A 89 -1.82 13.81 -9.57
CA TYR A 89 -0.75 14.58 -8.92
C TYR A 89 -0.39 15.75 -9.81
N VAL A 90 -0.28 16.94 -9.21
CA VAL A 90 -0.13 18.19 -9.95
C VAL A 90 1.22 18.82 -9.62
N ALA A 91 2.04 19.08 -10.67
CA ALA A 91 3.17 20.00 -10.58
C ALA A 91 2.71 21.38 -10.99
N ARG A 92 3.11 22.39 -10.24
CA ARG A 92 2.87 23.79 -10.59
C ARG A 92 4.17 24.55 -10.49
N LEU A 93 4.49 25.31 -11.53
CA LEU A 93 5.70 26.14 -11.62
C LEU A 93 5.31 27.54 -12.09
N SER A 94 5.88 28.57 -11.46
CA SER A 94 5.74 29.94 -11.98
C SER A 94 6.69 30.17 -13.16
N ALA A 95 6.28 31.00 -14.11
CA ALA A 95 7.12 31.34 -15.26
C ALA A 95 8.44 31.96 -14.84
N GLN A 96 8.44 32.78 -13.77
CA GLN A 96 9.68 33.37 -13.23
C GLN A 96 10.69 32.32 -12.76
N VAL A 97 10.22 31.22 -12.14
CA VAL A 97 11.11 30.10 -11.73
C VAL A 97 11.67 29.37 -12.96
N MET A 98 10.84 29.22 -13.99
CA MET A 98 11.27 28.59 -15.24
C MET A 98 12.33 29.44 -15.96
N ASP A 99 12.11 30.75 -16.04
CA ASP A 99 13.06 31.68 -16.65
C ASP A 99 14.38 31.77 -15.87
N ALA A 100 14.29 31.86 -14.53
CA ALA A 100 15.47 31.85 -13.65
C ALA A 100 16.27 30.54 -13.76
N ALA A 101 15.60 29.41 -13.91
CA ALA A 101 16.26 28.12 -14.05
C ALA A 101 16.87 27.92 -15.45
N SER A 102 16.40 28.63 -16.47
CA SER A 102 16.90 28.52 -17.85
C SER A 102 18.16 29.32 -18.11
N SER A 103 18.46 30.36 -17.28
CA SER A 103 19.50 31.35 -17.57
C SER A 103 20.88 31.02 -17.01
N ASP A 104 21.05 30.04 -16.13
CA ASP A 104 22.36 29.71 -15.53
C ASP A 104 22.66 28.21 -15.54
N VAL A 105 23.53 27.78 -16.44
CA VAL A 105 23.89 26.38 -16.72
C VAL A 105 24.61 25.68 -15.55
N GLY A 106 24.81 26.34 -14.42
CA GLY A 106 25.62 25.77 -13.34
C GLY A 106 25.10 25.96 -11.92
N ALA A 107 24.03 26.70 -11.68
CA ALA A 107 23.71 27.15 -10.33
C ALA A 107 22.62 26.35 -9.60
N PHE A 108 21.66 25.76 -10.29
CA PHE A 108 20.58 24.98 -9.68
C PHE A 108 20.31 23.72 -10.46
N ALA A 109 19.98 22.62 -9.75
CA ALA A 109 19.36 21.47 -10.35
C ALA A 109 18.12 21.97 -11.12
N ASP A 110 17.92 21.44 -12.31
CA ASP A 110 16.78 21.73 -13.17
C ASP A 110 15.49 21.68 -12.33
N ALA A 111 14.91 22.85 -12.05
CA ALA A 111 13.75 22.98 -11.17
C ALA A 111 12.57 22.15 -11.69
N VAL A 112 12.38 22.15 -13.01
CA VAL A 112 11.35 21.37 -13.69
C VAL A 112 11.54 19.88 -13.44
N LYS A 113 12.76 19.39 -13.65
CA LYS A 113 13.09 17.96 -13.46
C LYS A 113 12.95 17.53 -12.00
N THR A 114 13.33 18.41 -11.06
CA THR A 114 13.21 18.14 -9.63
C THR A 114 11.75 18.03 -9.22
N GLU A 115 10.87 18.93 -9.66
CA GLU A 115 9.44 18.89 -9.38
C GLU A 115 8.76 17.67 -10.00
N LEU A 116 9.05 17.36 -11.27
CA LEU A 116 8.50 16.18 -11.94
C LEU A 116 8.93 14.88 -11.26
N ASN A 117 10.20 14.77 -10.84
CA ASN A 117 10.67 13.62 -10.07
C ASN A 117 10.01 13.56 -8.68
N GLY A 118 9.80 14.70 -8.03
CA GLY A 118 9.09 14.82 -6.76
C GLY A 118 7.69 14.21 -6.82
N ILE A 119 6.91 14.60 -7.84
CA ILE A 119 5.55 14.10 -8.05
C ILE A 119 5.55 12.61 -8.40
N ARG A 120 6.46 12.16 -9.24
CA ARG A 120 6.59 10.75 -9.57
C ARG A 120 6.89 9.91 -8.33
N ASN A 121 7.86 10.35 -7.51
CA ASN A 121 8.19 9.69 -6.24
C ASN A 121 6.99 9.65 -5.29
N GLN A 122 6.21 10.73 -5.25
CA GLN A 122 5.00 10.84 -4.45
C GLN A 122 3.93 9.83 -4.89
N LEU A 123 3.65 9.75 -6.21
CA LEU A 123 2.72 8.78 -6.77
C LEU A 123 3.14 7.34 -6.41
N GLU A 124 4.40 7.01 -6.62
CA GLU A 124 4.91 5.67 -6.35
C GLU A 124 4.84 5.31 -4.86
N GLU A 125 5.11 6.28 -3.95
CA GLU A 125 4.95 6.08 -2.51
C GLU A 125 3.51 5.83 -2.13
N ASP A 126 2.58 6.63 -2.65
CA ASP A 126 1.17 6.47 -2.34
C ASP A 126 0.62 5.13 -2.86
N LEU A 127 1.05 4.70 -4.04
CA LEU A 127 0.69 3.39 -4.56
C LEU A 127 1.29 2.25 -3.74
N ALA A 128 2.51 2.39 -3.22
CA ALA A 128 3.13 1.40 -2.35
C ALA A 128 2.44 1.32 -0.98
N VAL A 129 2.18 2.47 -0.34
CA VAL A 129 1.45 2.53 0.93
C VAL A 129 0.06 1.92 0.78
N ASN A 130 -0.71 2.37 -0.21
CA ASN A 130 -2.07 1.88 -0.41
C ASN A 130 -2.11 0.44 -0.89
N GLY A 131 -1.17 -0.01 -1.72
CA GLY A 131 -1.12 -1.37 -2.26
C GLY A 131 -0.68 -2.43 -1.26
N LEU A 132 0.21 -2.10 -0.33
CA LEU A 132 0.72 -3.06 0.67
C LEU A 132 0.01 -2.90 2.03
N PHE A 133 -0.04 -1.69 2.57
CA PHE A 133 -0.63 -1.42 3.87
C PHE A 133 -2.13 -1.15 3.80
N GLY A 134 -2.62 -0.57 2.71
CA GLY A 134 -3.98 -0.06 2.58
C GLY A 134 -5.06 -1.15 2.58
N ASP A 135 -6.23 -0.76 3.04
CA ASP A 135 -7.48 -1.53 2.99
C ASP A 135 -8.51 -0.95 1.99
N GLY A 136 -8.06 -0.03 1.15
CA GLY A 136 -8.90 0.68 0.18
C GLY A 136 -9.62 1.92 0.75
N SER A 137 -9.64 2.11 2.07
CA SER A 137 -10.20 3.31 2.69
C SER A 137 -9.32 4.54 2.51
N GLY A 138 -7.99 4.35 2.43
CA GLY A 138 -6.97 5.41 2.41
C GLY A 138 -6.48 5.84 3.78
N ALA A 139 -6.89 5.16 4.85
CA ALA A 139 -6.39 5.41 6.20
C ALA A 139 -4.92 4.98 6.29
N ILE A 140 -4.05 5.90 6.70
CA ILE A 140 -2.59 5.69 6.80
C ILE A 140 -2.09 5.61 8.24
N ALA A 141 -2.87 6.12 9.21
CA ALA A 141 -2.58 6.06 10.63
C ALA A 141 -3.87 6.20 11.44
N GLU A 142 -3.77 6.00 12.75
CA GLU A 142 -4.86 6.21 13.71
C GLU A 142 -4.37 7.05 14.88
N VAL A 143 -5.17 8.01 15.32
CA VAL A 143 -4.83 8.96 16.40
C VAL A 143 -4.94 8.28 17.75
N ALA A 144 -3.89 8.33 18.56
CA ALA A 144 -3.93 7.95 19.97
C ALA A 144 -4.32 9.15 20.83
N SER A 145 -3.67 10.29 20.63
CA SER A 145 -3.97 11.55 21.32
C SER A 145 -3.42 12.74 20.55
N TYR A 146 -3.93 13.91 20.87
CA TYR A 146 -3.42 15.17 20.34
C TYR A 146 -3.33 16.21 21.46
N SER A 147 -2.18 16.84 21.61
CA SER A 147 -1.96 17.91 22.60
C SER A 147 -0.83 18.82 22.14
N SER A 148 -1.03 20.13 22.28
CA SER A 148 0.03 21.15 22.11
C SER A 148 0.89 20.97 20.87
N ALA A 149 0.28 20.84 19.68
CA ALA A 149 0.92 20.60 18.40
C ALA A 149 1.56 19.21 18.22
N THR A 150 1.50 18.33 19.21
CA THR A 150 1.97 16.95 19.11
C THR A 150 0.82 16.02 18.82
N LEU A 151 0.84 15.41 17.63
CA LEU A 151 -0.05 14.34 17.22
C LEU A 151 0.60 13.01 17.58
N THR A 152 0.06 12.31 18.57
CA THR A 152 0.47 10.94 18.91
C THR A 152 -0.40 9.94 18.18
N LEU A 153 0.23 8.98 17.54
CA LEU A 153 -0.41 7.96 16.72
C LEU A 153 -0.37 6.62 17.41
N LYS A 154 -1.40 5.82 17.21
CA LYS A 154 -1.45 4.45 17.71
C LYS A 154 -0.37 3.59 17.04
N THR A 155 0.32 2.86 17.87
CA THR A 155 1.35 1.89 17.49
C THR A 155 0.95 0.49 17.94
N GLN A 156 1.80 -0.48 17.69
CA GLN A 156 1.65 -1.83 18.22
C GLN A 156 1.11 -1.87 19.68
N PRO A 157 0.36 -2.87 20.10
CA PRO A 157 0.27 -4.21 19.50
C PRO A 157 -0.85 -4.46 18.48
N VAL A 158 -1.74 -3.50 18.24
CA VAL A 158 -2.90 -3.73 17.37
C VAL A 158 -2.48 -3.86 15.91
N VAL A 159 -2.95 -4.90 15.25
CA VAL A 159 -2.65 -5.17 13.83
C VAL A 159 -3.09 -4.00 12.95
N GLY A 160 -2.17 -3.55 12.10
CA GLY A 160 -2.41 -2.45 11.17
C GLY A 160 -2.26 -1.05 11.75
N GLN A 161 -1.83 -0.91 13.00
CA GLN A 161 -1.42 0.37 13.57
C GLN A 161 0.08 0.57 13.36
N ASN A 162 0.43 1.60 12.60
CA ASN A 162 1.78 1.76 12.06
C ASN A 162 2.51 3.00 12.61
N GLY A 163 1.91 3.70 13.56
CA GLY A 163 2.45 4.96 14.07
C GLY A 163 2.65 5.98 12.95
N SER A 164 3.80 6.66 12.95
CA SER A 164 4.16 7.68 11.97
C SER A 164 4.84 7.13 10.70
N ARG A 165 4.97 5.80 10.54
CA ARG A 165 5.75 5.17 9.45
C ARG A 165 5.30 5.59 8.05
N ASN A 166 4.00 5.82 7.85
CA ASN A 166 3.41 6.23 6.58
C ASN A 166 3.29 7.75 6.43
N LEU A 167 3.74 8.51 7.42
CA LEU A 167 3.76 9.97 7.39
C LEU A 167 5.13 10.49 6.99
N ARG A 168 5.16 11.71 6.47
CA ARG A 168 6.40 12.44 6.15
C ARG A 168 6.26 13.93 6.43
N LYS A 169 7.39 14.59 6.58
CA LYS A 169 7.45 16.05 6.65
C LYS A 169 6.85 16.66 5.37
N ASN A 170 6.17 17.78 5.52
CA ASN A 170 5.49 18.53 4.46
C ASN A 170 4.31 17.77 3.81
N MET A 171 3.77 16.72 4.46
CA MET A 171 2.54 16.07 4.06
C MET A 171 1.34 16.80 4.67
N TYR A 172 0.30 17.04 3.87
CA TYR A 172 -0.99 17.48 4.37
C TYR A 172 -1.84 16.26 4.72
N VAL A 173 -2.46 16.30 5.89
CA VAL A 173 -3.31 15.23 6.41
C VAL A 173 -4.66 15.76 6.87
N GLN A 174 -5.64 14.87 6.89
CA GLN A 174 -6.97 15.08 7.47
C GLN A 174 -7.26 13.97 8.46
N SER A 175 -8.04 14.24 9.51
CA SER A 175 -8.60 13.19 10.36
C SER A 175 -10.12 13.12 10.27
N TRP A 176 -10.61 11.90 10.34
CA TRP A 176 -12.04 11.59 10.26
C TRP A 176 -12.40 10.57 11.34
N ALA A 177 -13.58 10.74 11.92
CA ALA A 177 -14.09 9.84 12.97
C ALA A 177 -14.31 8.39 12.48
N GLY A 178 -14.34 8.15 11.18
CA GLY A 178 -14.51 6.81 10.60
C GLY A 178 -13.88 6.65 9.23
N LYS A 179 -13.62 5.41 8.83
CA LYS A 179 -13.05 5.07 7.51
C LYS A 179 -14.02 5.29 6.35
N SER A 180 -15.33 5.16 6.58
CA SER A 180 -16.37 5.34 5.56
C SER A 180 -17.50 6.26 5.99
N GLY A 181 -17.72 6.46 7.27
CA GLY A 181 -18.72 7.37 7.85
C GLY A 181 -18.07 8.40 8.78
N GLY A 182 -18.89 9.17 9.50
CA GLY A 182 -18.42 10.20 10.43
C GLY A 182 -18.04 11.51 9.75
N THR A 183 -17.67 12.48 10.58
CA THR A 183 -17.32 13.85 10.17
C THR A 183 -15.82 14.07 10.15
N VAL A 184 -15.37 15.05 9.37
CA VAL A 184 -13.98 15.55 9.44
C VAL A 184 -13.77 16.24 10.78
N GLN A 185 -12.67 15.90 11.47
CA GLN A 185 -12.28 16.50 12.74
C GLN A 185 -11.13 17.50 12.52
N ALA A 186 -10.07 17.09 11.84
CA ALA A 186 -8.98 17.96 11.42
C ALA A 186 -8.92 18.00 9.90
N ASP A 187 -9.08 19.19 9.31
CA ASP A 187 -9.06 19.37 7.86
C ASP A 187 -7.75 20.02 7.41
N HIS A 188 -7.12 19.41 6.42
CA HIS A 188 -5.96 19.93 5.67
C HIS A 188 -4.84 20.50 6.56
N ARG A 189 -4.27 19.66 7.45
CA ARG A 189 -3.22 20.04 8.39
C ARG A 189 -1.84 19.61 7.90
N LEU A 190 -0.88 20.54 7.94
CA LEU A 190 0.50 20.28 7.53
C LEU A 190 1.28 19.58 8.64
N ILE A 191 2.00 18.51 8.30
CA ILE A 191 2.99 17.88 9.18
C ILE A 191 4.31 18.65 9.02
N SER A 192 4.74 19.33 10.07
CA SER A 192 5.98 20.12 10.08
C SER A 192 7.22 19.27 10.42
N ALA A 193 7.06 18.25 11.25
CA ALA A 193 8.15 17.34 11.64
C ALA A 193 7.61 15.97 12.07
N ILE A 194 8.48 14.97 12.09
CA ILE A 194 8.20 13.61 12.62
C ILE A 194 9.30 13.30 13.64
N PRO A 195 9.10 13.66 14.92
CA PRO A 195 10.11 13.50 15.96
C PRO A 195 10.39 12.05 16.33
N SER A 196 9.40 11.16 16.22
CA SER A 196 9.54 9.75 16.59
C SER A 196 8.67 8.83 15.71
N THR A 197 8.79 7.52 15.94
CA THR A 197 7.98 6.50 15.26
C THR A 197 6.48 6.54 15.62
N SER A 198 6.12 7.27 16.67
CA SER A 198 4.72 7.38 17.13
C SER A 198 4.19 8.81 17.14
N THR A 199 5.03 9.83 16.88
CA THR A 199 4.62 11.22 16.99
C THR A 199 4.90 12.01 15.72
N ALA A 200 4.00 12.96 15.43
CA ALA A 200 4.16 13.96 14.37
C ALA A 200 3.84 15.35 14.92
N THR A 201 4.54 16.37 14.45
CA THR A 201 4.28 17.76 14.81
C THR A 201 3.34 18.38 13.77
N VAL A 202 2.24 18.95 14.26
CA VAL A 202 1.20 19.63 13.49
C VAL A 202 0.89 20.99 14.10
N PRO A 203 0.11 21.89 13.47
CA PRO A 203 -0.26 23.17 14.09
C PRO A 203 -1.02 22.99 15.42
N THR A 204 -0.85 23.92 16.37
CA THR A 204 -1.47 23.88 17.70
C THR A 204 -3.00 23.85 17.70
N SER A 205 -3.65 24.30 16.64
CA SER A 205 -5.11 24.33 16.48
C SER A 205 -5.60 23.27 15.48
N ALA A 206 -4.93 22.12 15.39
CA ALA A 206 -5.22 21.16 14.33
C ALA A 206 -6.55 20.41 14.47
N GLY A 207 -7.05 20.20 15.71
CA GLY A 207 -8.37 19.61 15.95
C GLY A 207 -8.45 18.09 15.84
N PHE A 208 -7.33 17.36 15.95
CA PHE A 208 -7.34 15.89 15.97
C PHE A 208 -7.99 15.34 17.22
N VAL A 209 -8.76 14.27 17.10
CA VAL A 209 -9.43 13.58 18.19
C VAL A 209 -8.91 12.14 18.32
N ALA A 210 -8.85 11.62 19.53
CA ALA A 210 -8.45 10.23 19.78
C ALA A 210 -9.37 9.23 19.06
N ASN A 211 -8.79 8.17 18.53
CA ASN A 211 -9.44 7.12 17.72
C ASN A 211 -9.86 7.55 16.30
N ASP A 212 -9.56 8.78 15.89
CA ASP A 212 -9.76 9.18 14.51
C ASP A 212 -8.76 8.49 13.56
N TYR A 213 -9.19 8.29 12.33
CA TYR A 213 -8.33 7.81 11.26
C TYR A 213 -7.71 8.98 10.50
N VAL A 214 -6.43 8.87 10.25
CA VAL A 214 -5.65 9.87 9.51
C VAL A 214 -5.55 9.47 8.04
N PHE A 215 -5.88 10.42 7.17
CA PHE A 215 -5.83 10.29 5.72
C PHE A 215 -4.90 11.33 5.13
N ARG A 216 -4.33 11.04 3.98
CA ARG A 216 -3.65 12.06 3.21
C ARG A 216 -4.67 13.04 2.64
N SER A 217 -4.47 14.34 2.90
CA SER A 217 -5.34 15.37 2.34
C SER A 217 -4.96 15.69 0.89
N VAL A 218 -5.96 15.79 0.04
CA VAL A 218 -5.83 16.25 -1.35
C VAL A 218 -6.24 17.72 -1.52
N GLY A 219 -6.83 18.32 -0.48
CA GLY A 219 -7.26 19.70 -0.44
C GLY A 219 -8.21 19.95 0.73
N ALA A 220 -8.34 21.20 1.17
CA ALA A 220 -9.28 21.58 2.20
C ALA A 220 -10.72 21.32 1.73
N GLY A 221 -11.58 20.78 2.60
CA GLY A 221 -12.97 20.44 2.29
C GLY A 221 -13.17 19.25 1.34
N VAL A 222 -12.10 18.57 0.91
CA VAL A 222 -12.19 17.42 0.01
C VAL A 222 -12.06 16.12 0.78
N ASP A 223 -13.08 15.26 0.72
CA ASP A 223 -13.04 13.94 1.33
C ASP A 223 -12.08 13.00 0.58
N PRO A 224 -10.98 12.51 1.20
CA PRO A 224 -10.01 11.64 0.57
C PRO A 224 -10.37 10.14 0.67
N ARG A 225 -11.40 9.79 1.43
CA ARG A 225 -11.71 8.40 1.81
C ARG A 225 -12.23 7.58 0.64
N ASN A 226 -11.89 6.29 0.61
CA ASN A 226 -12.33 5.30 -0.39
C ASN A 226 -11.98 5.65 -1.84
N LYS A 227 -11.00 6.54 -2.07
CA LYS A 227 -10.55 6.98 -3.41
C LYS A 227 -9.20 6.38 -3.83
N VAL A 228 -8.61 5.56 -2.98
CA VAL A 228 -7.31 4.93 -3.21
C VAL A 228 -7.45 3.48 -3.70
N VAL A 229 -6.37 2.93 -4.26
CA VAL A 229 -6.34 1.52 -4.68
C VAL A 229 -6.55 0.59 -3.49
N MET A 230 -7.20 -0.54 -3.74
CA MET A 230 -7.31 -1.62 -2.77
C MET A 230 -5.90 -2.20 -2.52
N GLY A 231 -5.58 -2.47 -1.27
CA GLY A 231 -4.30 -3.04 -0.89
C GLY A 231 -4.42 -4.46 -0.33
N LEU A 232 -3.26 -5.09 -0.09
CA LEU A 232 -3.19 -6.45 0.43
C LEU A 232 -3.93 -6.60 1.76
N ARG A 233 -3.93 -5.56 2.62
CA ARG A 233 -4.67 -5.59 3.88
C ARG A 233 -6.17 -5.81 3.68
N GLY A 234 -6.75 -5.22 2.65
CA GLY A 234 -8.17 -5.40 2.35
C GLY A 234 -8.45 -6.65 1.53
N ILE A 235 -7.48 -7.11 0.72
CA ILE A 235 -7.62 -8.33 -0.08
C ILE A 235 -7.49 -9.57 0.80
N VAL A 236 -6.38 -9.67 1.56
CA VAL A 236 -6.09 -10.83 2.41
C VAL A 236 -6.75 -10.63 3.77
N ASP A 237 -8.07 -10.75 3.80
CA ASP A 237 -8.92 -10.51 4.97
C ASP A 237 -10.12 -11.46 4.98
N ASP A 238 -10.65 -11.74 6.15
CA ASP A 238 -11.83 -12.59 6.40
C ASP A 238 -13.16 -11.82 6.51
N GLY A 239 -13.10 -10.48 6.36
CA GLY A 239 -14.23 -9.57 6.58
C GLY A 239 -14.08 -8.71 7.84
N GLY A 240 -13.09 -9.00 8.69
CA GLY A 240 -12.83 -8.22 9.91
C GLY A 240 -12.30 -6.82 9.65
N VAL A 241 -11.60 -6.59 8.54
CA VAL A 241 -11.12 -5.26 8.13
C VAL A 241 -12.01 -4.67 7.03
N VAL A 242 -12.35 -5.47 6.02
CA VAL A 242 -13.18 -5.07 4.88
C VAL A 242 -14.21 -6.16 4.59
N ASP A 243 -15.46 -5.95 4.98
CA ASP A 243 -16.54 -6.88 4.64
C ASP A 243 -16.95 -6.75 3.17
N SER A 244 -17.16 -5.52 2.68
CA SER A 244 -17.55 -5.32 1.28
C SER A 244 -16.32 -5.30 0.36
N PHE A 245 -16.07 -6.43 -0.31
CA PHE A 245 -14.99 -6.61 -1.25
C PHE A 245 -15.53 -6.85 -2.66
N GLN A 246 -15.08 -6.06 -3.64
CA GLN A 246 -15.52 -6.15 -5.04
C GLN A 246 -17.05 -6.18 -5.21
N ASN A 247 -17.73 -5.34 -4.43
CA ASN A 247 -19.19 -5.17 -4.40
C ASN A 247 -19.98 -6.39 -3.84
N LEU A 248 -19.30 -7.32 -3.18
CA LEU A 248 -19.91 -8.44 -2.48
C LEU A 248 -19.52 -8.40 -0.99
N SER A 249 -20.46 -8.76 -0.11
CA SER A 249 -20.17 -8.90 1.32
C SER A 249 -19.54 -10.28 1.57
N ARG A 250 -18.43 -10.30 2.30
CA ARG A 250 -17.77 -11.52 2.76
C ARG A 250 -18.60 -12.30 3.78
N THR A 251 -19.47 -11.59 4.50
CA THR A 251 -20.38 -12.20 5.45
C THR A 251 -21.41 -13.08 4.74
N THR A 252 -21.96 -12.62 3.62
CA THR A 252 -22.95 -13.38 2.82
C THR A 252 -22.31 -14.35 1.83
N ASN A 253 -21.06 -14.11 1.43
CA ASN A 253 -20.32 -14.95 0.48
C ASN A 253 -19.01 -15.44 1.12
N PRO A 254 -19.04 -16.51 1.94
CA PRO A 254 -17.88 -17.03 2.65
C PRO A 254 -16.71 -17.44 1.75
N SER A 255 -16.97 -17.82 0.50
CA SER A 255 -15.97 -18.14 -0.53
C SER A 255 -15.01 -16.97 -0.86
N LEU A 256 -15.40 -15.73 -0.50
CA LEU A 256 -14.56 -14.54 -0.62
C LEU A 256 -13.68 -14.26 0.61
N LYS A 257 -13.81 -15.05 1.66
CA LYS A 257 -12.95 -14.92 2.84
C LYS A 257 -11.58 -15.52 2.57
N CYS A 258 -10.55 -14.84 3.05
CA CYS A 258 -9.22 -15.39 3.15
C CYS A 258 -9.06 -16.14 4.47
N ASN A 259 -8.04 -16.99 4.54
CA ASN A 259 -7.69 -17.67 5.79
C ASN A 259 -6.98 -16.67 6.72
N VAL A 260 -7.43 -16.60 7.96
CA VAL A 260 -6.84 -15.69 8.96
C VAL A 260 -6.47 -16.48 10.21
N LEU A 261 -5.18 -16.63 10.43
CA LEU A 261 -4.60 -17.24 11.63
C LEU A 261 -4.22 -16.13 12.62
N GLY A 262 -5.20 -15.67 13.39
CA GLY A 262 -5.05 -14.66 14.43
C GLY A 262 -4.88 -15.26 15.82
N ASN A 263 -4.55 -14.42 16.81
CA ASN A 263 -4.51 -14.74 18.23
C ASN A 263 -5.31 -13.76 19.06
N SER A 264 -6.48 -13.36 18.54
CA SER A 264 -7.40 -12.42 19.19
C SER A 264 -6.77 -11.07 19.61
N GLY A 265 -5.80 -10.57 18.81
CA GLY A 265 -5.08 -9.32 19.09
C GLY A 265 -3.96 -9.46 20.13
N THR A 266 -3.74 -10.65 20.70
CA THR A 266 -2.64 -10.88 21.62
C THR A 266 -1.39 -11.30 20.87
N LEU A 267 -0.30 -10.56 21.05
CA LEU A 267 0.96 -10.86 20.37
C LEU A 267 1.54 -12.21 20.82
N ARG A 268 1.92 -13.03 19.85
CA ARG A 268 2.59 -14.32 20.06
C ARG A 268 3.98 -14.34 19.43
N ALA A 269 4.85 -15.19 19.95
CA ALA A 269 6.16 -15.37 19.37
C ALA A 269 6.05 -15.97 17.96
N TRP A 270 6.97 -15.57 17.08
CA TRP A 270 7.15 -16.23 15.80
C TRP A 270 7.72 -17.63 16.00
N THR A 271 7.14 -18.63 15.34
CA THR A 271 7.66 -20.01 15.30
C THR A 271 7.59 -20.55 13.87
N PRO A 272 8.46 -21.53 13.49
CA PRO A 272 8.35 -22.20 12.20
C PRO A 272 7.00 -22.87 11.98
N ASP A 273 6.45 -23.51 13.01
CA ASP A 273 5.16 -24.23 12.93
C ASP A 273 4.01 -23.32 12.47
N LEU A 274 3.98 -22.07 12.95
CA LEU A 274 2.98 -21.09 12.51
C LEU A 274 3.12 -20.69 11.04
N MET A 275 4.34 -20.71 10.51
CA MET A 275 4.57 -20.43 9.08
C MET A 275 4.12 -21.61 8.23
N ASP A 276 4.38 -22.84 8.68
CA ASP A 276 3.95 -24.06 7.99
C ASP A 276 2.43 -24.21 8.05
N GLU A 277 1.80 -23.97 9.20
CA GLU A 277 0.35 -23.93 9.36
C GLU A 277 -0.27 -22.95 8.37
N ALA A 278 0.24 -21.70 8.29
CA ALA A 278 -0.28 -20.70 7.39
C ALA A 278 -0.14 -21.07 5.90
N ALA A 279 0.96 -21.70 5.54
CA ALA A 279 1.17 -22.19 4.18
C ALA A 279 0.23 -23.36 3.83
N MET A 280 0.03 -24.28 4.78
CA MET A 280 -0.89 -25.41 4.63
C MET A 280 -2.35 -24.98 4.51
N GLU A 281 -2.80 -24.04 5.36
CA GLU A 281 -4.16 -23.49 5.30
C GLU A 281 -4.45 -22.88 3.94
N SER A 282 -3.48 -22.18 3.35
CA SER A 282 -3.61 -21.64 2.00
C SER A 282 -3.82 -22.74 0.95
N ALA A 283 -3.09 -23.84 1.07
CA ALA A 283 -3.19 -24.97 0.14
C ALA A 283 -4.51 -25.77 0.32
N LEU A 284 -4.93 -25.99 1.57
CA LEU A 284 -6.14 -26.74 1.91
C LEU A 284 -7.41 -26.01 1.39
N ASN A 285 -7.52 -24.72 1.70
CA ASN A 285 -8.70 -23.93 1.35
C ASN A 285 -8.68 -23.40 -0.09
N GLY A 286 -7.49 -23.33 -0.69
CA GLY A 286 -7.27 -22.86 -2.07
C GLY A 286 -7.37 -23.94 -3.15
N GLY A 287 -7.93 -25.13 -2.83
CA GLY A 287 -8.03 -26.23 -3.80
C GLY A 287 -6.68 -26.81 -4.24
N GLY A 288 -5.71 -26.86 -3.32
CA GLY A 288 -4.36 -27.39 -3.56
C GLY A 288 -3.37 -26.40 -4.14
N LYS A 289 -3.70 -25.11 -4.26
CA LYS A 289 -2.76 -24.08 -4.67
C LYS A 289 -1.94 -23.60 -3.48
N SER A 290 -0.64 -23.84 -3.49
CA SER A 290 0.29 -23.28 -2.50
C SER A 290 0.60 -21.81 -2.79
N PRO A 291 0.85 -20.98 -1.75
CA PRO A 291 1.22 -19.57 -1.92
C PRO A 291 2.46 -19.40 -2.81
N SER A 292 2.49 -18.34 -3.61
CA SER A 292 3.62 -18.04 -4.50
C SER A 292 4.63 -17.07 -3.87
N ALA A 293 4.22 -16.29 -2.87
CA ALA A 293 5.07 -15.34 -2.18
C ALA A 293 4.59 -15.09 -0.75
N ILE A 294 5.53 -14.75 0.12
CA ILE A 294 5.30 -14.33 1.50
C ILE A 294 5.69 -12.86 1.63
N TYR A 295 4.81 -12.05 2.21
CA TYR A 295 5.02 -10.63 2.45
C TYR A 295 5.00 -10.34 3.95
N SER A 296 6.04 -9.69 4.47
CA SER A 296 6.11 -9.32 5.89
C SER A 296 6.92 -8.04 6.12
N PRO A 297 6.78 -7.39 7.27
CA PRO A 297 7.72 -6.35 7.68
C PRO A 297 9.08 -6.98 8.02
N ILE A 298 10.15 -6.17 7.87
CA ILE A 298 11.55 -6.61 8.10
C ILE A 298 11.77 -7.09 9.53
N GLU A 299 11.04 -6.55 10.48
CA GLU A 299 11.16 -6.88 11.90
C GLU A 299 10.84 -8.35 12.16
N ILE A 300 9.81 -8.91 11.52
CA ILE A 300 9.45 -10.32 11.65
C ILE A 300 10.49 -11.21 10.97
N GLN A 301 10.95 -10.82 9.77
CA GLN A 301 11.99 -11.59 9.08
C GLN A 301 13.30 -11.63 9.88
N ARG A 302 13.69 -10.50 10.52
CA ARG A 302 14.82 -10.43 11.44
C ARG A 302 14.65 -11.38 12.63
N ARG A 303 13.43 -11.47 13.20
CA ARG A 303 13.13 -12.37 14.31
C ARG A 303 13.24 -13.83 13.88
N ALA A 304 12.70 -14.18 12.72
CA ALA A 304 12.86 -15.52 12.14
C ALA A 304 14.34 -15.87 11.95
N ALA A 305 15.12 -14.96 11.40
CA ALA A 305 16.56 -15.14 11.25
C ALA A 305 17.29 -15.30 12.59
N ALA A 306 16.85 -14.61 13.65
CA ALA A 306 17.42 -14.77 14.99
C ALA A 306 17.06 -16.12 15.62
N TYR A 307 15.84 -16.60 15.43
CA TYR A 307 15.38 -17.91 15.87
C TYR A 307 16.18 -19.04 15.19
N LEU A 308 16.33 -18.96 13.87
CA LEU A 308 17.03 -19.96 13.06
C LEU A 308 18.56 -19.97 13.31
N ARG A 309 19.16 -18.93 13.87
CA ARG A 309 20.58 -18.92 14.29
C ARG A 309 20.85 -19.81 15.48
N THR A 310 19.88 -20.06 16.33
CA THR A 310 19.98 -20.99 17.46
C THR A 310 19.98 -22.45 16.99
N ASP A 311 19.35 -22.73 15.86
CA ASP A 311 19.32 -24.05 15.23
C ASP A 311 20.30 -24.09 14.06
N ARG A 312 21.47 -24.67 14.26
CA ARG A 312 22.60 -24.71 13.29
C ARG A 312 22.31 -25.50 12.00
N THR A 313 21.10 -25.94 11.77
CA THR A 313 20.73 -26.89 10.71
C THR A 313 20.05 -26.25 9.51
N TYR A 314 19.78 -24.93 9.51
CA TYR A 314 19.08 -24.28 8.40
C TYR A 314 20.06 -23.57 7.47
N ASP A 315 20.17 -24.11 6.26
CA ASP A 315 20.86 -23.48 5.14
C ASP A 315 19.95 -22.39 4.56
N MET A 316 20.16 -21.16 4.99
CA MET A 316 19.48 -20.00 4.39
C MET A 316 20.10 -19.69 3.02
N SER A 317 19.71 -20.43 2.01
CA SER A 317 20.15 -20.14 0.65
C SER A 317 19.53 -18.81 0.17
N ILE A 318 20.40 -17.81 0.00
CA ILE A 318 20.02 -16.55 -0.63
C ILE A 318 19.95 -16.78 -2.15
N LYS A 319 18.76 -16.98 -2.68
CA LYS A 319 18.54 -17.01 -4.12
C LYS A 319 18.28 -15.59 -4.65
N THR A 320 18.88 -15.26 -5.76
CA THR A 320 18.48 -14.07 -6.53
C THR A 320 17.14 -14.39 -7.18
N LEU A 321 16.11 -13.68 -6.78
CA LEU A 321 14.75 -13.89 -7.24
C LEU A 321 14.50 -13.11 -8.53
N ASP A 322 13.53 -13.57 -9.34
CA ASP A 322 13.08 -12.86 -10.53
C ASP A 322 12.75 -11.40 -10.21
N GLY A 323 13.47 -10.49 -10.86
CA GLY A 323 13.39 -9.05 -10.59
C GLY A 323 14.61 -8.47 -9.86
N GLY A 324 15.66 -9.27 -9.58
CA GLY A 324 16.92 -8.79 -9.00
C GLY A 324 16.90 -8.53 -7.50
N TYR A 325 15.89 -9.04 -6.77
CA TYR A 325 15.81 -8.91 -5.32
C TYR A 325 16.49 -10.09 -4.61
N LYS A 326 17.29 -9.78 -3.59
CA LYS A 326 17.81 -10.79 -2.65
C LYS A 326 16.75 -11.01 -1.58
N GLY A 327 16.20 -12.22 -1.50
CA GLY A 327 15.17 -12.61 -0.53
C GLY A 327 15.51 -13.90 0.17
N VAL A 328 14.91 -14.11 1.33
CA VAL A 328 14.91 -15.38 2.04
C VAL A 328 13.81 -16.25 1.43
N THR A 329 14.03 -17.54 1.30
CA THR A 329 13.00 -18.49 0.87
C THR A 329 12.53 -19.32 2.06
N TRP A 330 11.23 -19.53 2.16
CA TRP A 330 10.63 -20.47 3.08
C TRP A 330 10.37 -21.79 2.35
N THR A 331 10.85 -22.90 2.87
CA THR A 331 10.67 -24.22 2.25
C THR A 331 9.51 -24.92 2.91
N THR A 332 8.45 -25.14 2.15
CA THR A 332 7.35 -26.03 2.52
C THR A 332 7.56 -27.41 1.89
N PRO A 333 6.83 -28.45 2.31
CA PRO A 333 6.92 -29.78 1.68
C PRO A 333 6.70 -29.75 0.15
N ASP A 334 5.89 -28.84 -0.33
CA ASP A 334 5.53 -28.68 -1.75
C ASP A 334 6.54 -27.91 -2.56
N LYS A 335 6.99 -26.77 -2.04
CA LYS A 335 7.85 -25.84 -2.79
C LYS A 335 8.59 -24.85 -1.92
N GLN A 336 9.55 -24.17 -2.52
CA GLN A 336 10.25 -23.05 -1.91
C GLN A 336 9.49 -21.76 -2.24
N ILE A 337 9.00 -21.06 -1.21
CA ILE A 337 8.24 -19.83 -1.32
C ILE A 337 9.17 -18.65 -1.00
N PRO A 338 9.34 -17.68 -1.92
CA PRO A 338 10.12 -16.48 -1.68
C PRO A 338 9.49 -15.62 -0.59
N TRP A 339 10.27 -15.18 0.37
CA TRP A 339 9.85 -14.35 1.48
C TRP A 339 10.43 -12.94 1.32
N PHE A 340 9.54 -11.99 1.07
CA PHE A 340 9.88 -10.59 0.83
C PHE A 340 9.54 -9.73 2.04
N TRP A 341 10.28 -8.62 2.19
CA TRP A 341 9.99 -7.62 3.17
C TRP A 341 9.92 -6.22 2.54
N ASP A 342 9.08 -5.37 3.11
CA ASP A 342 8.99 -3.97 2.75
C ASP A 342 8.65 -3.12 3.97
N ARG A 343 9.06 -1.85 3.93
CA ARG A 343 8.71 -0.86 4.93
C ARG A 343 7.19 -0.70 5.10
N TYR A 344 6.46 -0.83 4.00
CA TYR A 344 5.02 -0.62 3.96
C TYR A 344 4.19 -1.87 4.22
N CYS A 345 4.80 -3.01 4.50
CA CYS A 345 4.08 -4.18 4.98
C CYS A 345 3.44 -3.90 6.34
N ILE A 346 2.34 -4.58 6.61
CA ILE A 346 1.56 -4.40 7.83
C ILE A 346 2.36 -4.95 9.01
N PRO A 347 2.56 -4.16 10.10
CA PRO A 347 3.20 -4.65 11.31
C PRO A 347 2.47 -5.85 11.92
N ASN A 348 3.23 -6.74 12.57
CA ASN A 348 2.72 -7.95 13.26
C ASN A 348 1.92 -8.92 12.39
N ARG A 349 2.14 -8.86 11.07
CA ARG A 349 1.41 -9.66 10.11
C ARG A 349 2.36 -10.24 9.05
N VAL A 350 2.11 -11.49 8.68
CA VAL A 350 2.76 -12.17 7.55
C VAL A 350 1.67 -12.62 6.61
N ASP A 351 1.73 -12.18 5.35
CA ASP A 351 0.76 -12.53 4.33
C ASP A 351 1.35 -13.56 3.36
N PHE A 352 0.67 -14.68 3.24
CA PHE A 352 0.92 -15.72 2.24
C PHE A 352 0.00 -15.46 1.06
N VAL A 353 0.57 -15.14 -0.08
CA VAL A 353 -0.18 -14.64 -1.23
C VAL A 353 0.04 -15.54 -2.44
N CYS A 354 -1.04 -15.91 -3.09
CA CYS A 354 -1.03 -16.50 -4.42
C CYS A 354 -1.10 -15.36 -5.45
N GLU A 355 0.05 -14.92 -5.96
CA GLU A 355 0.15 -13.75 -6.85
C GLU A 355 -0.61 -13.93 -8.17
N GLU A 356 -0.81 -15.17 -8.62
CA GLU A 356 -1.56 -15.48 -9.85
C GLU A 356 -3.06 -15.14 -9.75
N ASP A 357 -3.61 -15.19 -8.55
CA ASP A 357 -5.03 -14.90 -8.29
C ASP A 357 -5.28 -13.40 -8.09
N LEU A 358 -4.21 -12.61 -7.96
CA LEU A 358 -4.29 -11.16 -7.99
C LEU A 358 -4.34 -10.64 -9.43
N PHE A 359 -5.05 -9.55 -9.64
CA PHE A 359 -5.04 -8.84 -10.92
C PHE A 359 -5.06 -7.32 -10.71
N LEU A 360 -4.37 -6.62 -11.59
CA LEU A 360 -4.34 -5.17 -11.63
C LEU A 360 -5.20 -4.68 -12.80
N ALA A 361 -6.36 -4.13 -12.48
CA ALA A 361 -7.21 -3.49 -13.48
C ALA A 361 -6.65 -2.10 -13.80
N ILE A 362 -6.34 -1.85 -15.08
CA ILE A 362 -5.74 -0.62 -15.56
C ILE A 362 -6.61 -0.06 -16.69
N GLN A 363 -7.07 1.17 -16.49
CA GLN A 363 -7.74 1.95 -17.53
C GLN A 363 -6.77 2.96 -18.14
N GLN A 364 -5.93 3.58 -17.32
CA GLN A 364 -4.90 4.53 -17.71
C GLN A 364 -3.59 4.20 -16.99
N ASP A 365 -2.56 3.93 -17.76
CA ASP A 365 -1.20 3.76 -17.21
C ASP A 365 -0.70 5.08 -16.59
N VAL A 366 0.38 4.99 -15.82
CA VAL A 366 1.05 6.18 -15.26
C VAL A 366 1.58 7.02 -16.39
N GLY A 367 1.09 8.24 -16.51
CA GLY A 367 1.53 9.17 -17.53
C GLY A 367 1.04 10.59 -17.27
N PHE A 368 1.74 11.55 -17.87
CA PHE A 368 1.26 12.93 -17.85
C PHE A 368 0.01 13.07 -18.74
N ALA A 369 -0.90 13.93 -18.30
CA ALA A 369 -2.09 14.23 -19.07
C ALA A 369 -1.69 15.06 -20.30
N ASP A 370 -1.83 14.45 -21.45
CA ASP A 370 -1.53 15.05 -22.75
C ASP A 370 -2.76 14.88 -23.67
N ASN A 371 -3.81 15.65 -23.39
CA ASN A 371 -5.03 15.56 -24.18
C ASN A 371 -4.99 16.47 -25.41
N ASP A 372 -4.15 17.51 -25.37
CA ASP A 372 -4.09 18.57 -26.39
C ASP A 372 -2.71 18.68 -27.05
N GLY A 373 -1.86 17.65 -26.94
CA GLY A 373 -0.47 17.68 -27.38
C GLY A 373 0.46 18.52 -26.49
N ARG A 374 -0.03 18.97 -25.32
CA ARG A 374 0.73 19.78 -24.37
C ARG A 374 0.68 19.18 -22.97
N MET A 375 1.85 18.85 -22.43
CA MET A 375 1.98 18.38 -21.04
C MET A 375 1.76 19.51 -20.04
N TRP A 376 2.27 20.70 -20.34
CA TRP A 376 2.15 21.92 -19.52
C TRP A 376 0.99 22.77 -19.96
N ARG A 377 0.18 23.22 -19.01
CA ARG A 377 -1.00 24.06 -19.21
C ARG A 377 -0.89 25.31 -18.38
N TYR A 378 -1.27 26.44 -18.93
CA TYR A 378 -1.37 27.68 -18.16
C TYR A 378 -2.54 27.63 -17.19
N THR A 379 -2.30 28.12 -15.96
CA THR A 379 -3.34 28.29 -14.95
C THR A 379 -4.13 29.57 -15.28
N ASP A 380 -5.46 29.54 -15.09
CA ASP A 380 -6.31 30.69 -15.37
C ASP A 380 -5.86 31.92 -14.55
N ARG A 381 -5.63 33.03 -15.26
CA ARG A 381 -5.26 34.38 -14.73
C ARG A 381 -3.97 34.41 -13.87
N LYS A 382 -3.08 33.44 -14.03
CA LYS A 382 -1.79 33.42 -13.35
C LYS A 382 -0.70 33.07 -14.35
N ASP A 383 0.48 33.65 -14.13
CA ASP A 383 1.69 33.30 -14.88
C ASP A 383 2.36 32.05 -14.28
N GLU A 384 1.59 30.97 -14.28
CA GLU A 384 1.96 29.67 -13.77
C GLU A 384 1.58 28.57 -14.78
N VAL A 385 2.41 27.55 -14.87
CA VAL A 385 2.12 26.35 -15.66
C VAL A 385 1.96 25.15 -14.74
N GLU A 386 1.06 24.25 -15.09
CA GLU A 386 0.85 23.02 -14.36
C GLU A 386 0.85 21.81 -15.27
N ALA A 387 1.39 20.70 -14.73
CA ALA A 387 1.40 19.40 -15.36
C ALA A 387 0.70 18.38 -14.44
N TRP A 388 -0.14 17.52 -15.01
CA TRP A 388 -0.91 16.54 -14.28
C TRP A 388 -0.40 15.14 -14.58
N LEU A 389 0.19 14.49 -13.56
CA LEU A 389 0.51 13.06 -13.61
C LEU A 389 -0.73 12.28 -13.14
N ARG A 390 -1.20 11.35 -13.96
CA ARG A 390 -2.43 10.59 -13.67
C ARG A 390 -2.22 9.10 -13.85
N THR A 391 -2.99 8.31 -13.10
CA THR A 391 -3.15 6.88 -13.33
C THR A 391 -4.52 6.44 -12.83
N TRP A 392 -5.17 5.57 -13.59
CA TRP A 392 -6.46 4.99 -13.25
C TRP A 392 -6.31 3.49 -13.15
N ARG A 393 -6.30 2.99 -11.93
CA ARG A 393 -6.05 1.58 -11.64
C ARG A 393 -6.72 1.14 -10.35
N ASN A 394 -6.91 -0.15 -10.19
CA ASN A 394 -7.25 -0.75 -8.92
C ASN A 394 -6.75 -2.19 -8.87
N LEU A 395 -6.45 -2.68 -7.67
CA LEU A 395 -6.03 -4.04 -7.41
C LEU A 395 -7.24 -4.88 -6.97
N GLY A 396 -7.36 -6.08 -7.51
CA GLY A 396 -8.40 -7.03 -7.16
C GLY A 396 -7.86 -8.44 -7.03
N ALA A 397 -8.70 -9.35 -6.52
CA ALA A 397 -8.41 -10.77 -6.46
C ALA A 397 -9.54 -11.58 -7.12
N ARG A 398 -9.17 -12.67 -7.79
CA ARG A 398 -10.12 -13.61 -8.40
C ARG A 398 -10.58 -14.67 -7.42
N ALA A 399 -9.66 -15.13 -6.56
CA ALA A 399 -9.91 -16.09 -5.50
C ALA A 399 -9.24 -15.60 -4.22
N CYS A 400 -10.02 -15.37 -3.17
CA CYS A 400 -9.52 -14.88 -1.89
C CYS A 400 -9.09 -16.02 -0.97
N ASN A 401 -9.74 -17.17 -1.05
CA ASN A 401 -9.49 -18.36 -0.24
C ASN A 401 -8.08 -18.96 -0.41
N ASN A 402 -7.36 -18.59 -1.48
CA ASN A 402 -5.97 -19.01 -1.73
C ASN A 402 -4.93 -18.20 -0.95
N HIS A 403 -5.37 -17.19 -0.21
CA HIS A 403 -4.49 -16.33 0.56
C HIS A 403 -4.67 -16.61 2.05
N THR A 404 -3.56 -16.53 2.79
CA THR A 404 -3.57 -16.67 4.26
C THR A 404 -2.86 -15.49 4.90
N SER A 405 -3.46 -14.98 5.98
CA SER A 405 -2.86 -13.94 6.82
C SER A 405 -2.56 -14.49 8.19
N LEU A 406 -1.28 -14.56 8.54
CA LEU A 406 -0.81 -14.88 9.89
C LEU A 406 -0.69 -13.57 10.67
N ARG A 407 -1.51 -13.38 11.69
CA ARG A 407 -1.62 -12.14 12.48
C ARG A 407 -1.10 -12.32 13.91
N ASP A 408 -0.91 -11.20 14.58
CA ASP A 408 -0.52 -11.11 16.00
C ASP A 408 0.87 -11.68 16.28
N ILE A 409 1.79 -11.56 15.34
CA ILE A 409 3.18 -11.97 15.50
C ILE A 409 3.99 -10.83 16.12
N SER A 410 4.60 -11.06 17.28
CA SER A 410 5.46 -10.09 17.94
C SER A 410 6.69 -9.77 17.09
N HIS A 411 6.98 -8.49 16.91
CA HIS A 411 8.20 -8.00 16.27
C HIS A 411 9.32 -7.67 17.26
N THR A 412 9.02 -7.63 18.55
CA THR A 412 10.00 -7.47 19.62
C THR A 412 10.71 -8.79 19.92
N LEU A 413 12.02 -8.72 20.12
CA LEU A 413 12.84 -9.86 20.52
C LEU A 413 12.61 -10.20 21.98
#